data_bc33f4bbc23ee898e4f60fe5a0634670
#
_entry.id   bc33f4bbc23ee898e4f60fe5a0634670
#
_cell.length_a   1.000
_cell.length_b   1.000
_cell.length_c   1.000
_cell.angle_alpha   90.00
_cell.angle_beta   90.00
_cell.angle_gamma   90.00
#
_symmetry.space_group_name_H-M   'P 1'
#
loop_
_entity.id
_entity.type
_entity.pdbx_description
1 polymer ?
#
loop_
_entity_poly.entity_id
_entity_poly.type
_entity_poly.pdbx_seq_one_letter_code
_entity_poly.pdbx_strand_id
1 'polypeptide(L)'
;MSLAYQIPYPILDANVKRVISRYELVDNDSTHKSNKKLWDLSNKHTPRKNIFSYTQGIMDLGATICHNSKPNCGICPLQKGCKSAFKVKSTKKETKKQNPTKKINYALARSNDSFLLFKKLEDSFWEGLWAPLELNPNHPLPWKDDIENL
;
A
#
# COMPACT_ATOMS: atom_id res chain seq x y z
N MET A 1 -5.01 -11.49 8.58
CA MET A 1 -5.11 -12.67 9.46
C MET A 1 -4.18 -12.56 10.67
N SER A 2 -2.86 -12.33 10.50
CA SER A 2 -1.93 -12.26 11.64
C SER A 2 -2.24 -11.16 12.66
N LEU A 3 -2.68 -9.98 12.22
CA LEU A 3 -3.04 -8.88 13.13
C LEU A 3 -4.39 -9.10 13.83
N ALA A 4 -5.42 -9.50 13.09
CA ALA A 4 -6.77 -9.61 13.65
C ALA A 4 -6.97 -10.88 14.49
N TYR A 5 -6.39 -12.00 14.08
CA TYR A 5 -6.64 -13.31 14.71
C TYR A 5 -5.41 -13.88 15.43
N GLN A 6 -4.30 -13.16 15.45
CA GLN A 6 -3.02 -13.58 16.03
C GLN A 6 -2.52 -14.95 15.53
N ILE A 7 -2.93 -15.34 14.33
CA ILE A 7 -2.49 -16.57 13.69
C ILE A 7 -1.10 -16.32 13.09
N PRO A 8 -0.12 -17.24 13.24
CA PRO A 8 1.24 -17.09 12.71
C PRO A 8 1.25 -17.23 11.18
N TYR A 9 0.76 -16.19 10.51
CA TYR A 9 0.70 -16.10 9.06
C TYR A 9 1.78 -15.12 8.56
N PRO A 10 2.63 -15.51 7.60
CA PRO A 10 3.65 -14.63 7.06
C PRO A 10 3.02 -13.44 6.33
N ILE A 11 3.69 -12.31 6.37
CA ILE A 11 3.31 -11.11 5.61
C ILE A 11 4.47 -10.71 4.70
N LEU A 12 4.15 -10.15 3.54
CA LEU A 12 5.15 -9.72 2.57
C LEU A 12 4.67 -8.48 1.80
N ASP A 13 4.36 -7.40 2.52
CA ASP A 13 4.10 -6.10 1.92
C ASP A 13 5.40 -5.44 1.41
N ALA A 14 5.32 -4.28 0.80
CA ALA A 14 6.49 -3.60 0.24
C ALA A 14 7.55 -3.25 1.29
N ASN A 15 7.16 -2.95 2.53
CA ASN A 15 8.06 -2.63 3.64
C ASN A 15 8.76 -3.89 4.14
N VAL A 16 7.99 -4.93 4.43
CA VAL A 16 8.49 -6.23 4.89
C VAL A 16 9.39 -6.88 3.83
N LYS A 17 8.97 -6.85 2.56
CA LYS A 17 9.76 -7.34 1.44
C LYS A 17 11.14 -6.67 1.38
N ARG A 18 11.20 -5.35 1.55
CA ARG A 18 12.45 -4.60 1.60
C ARG A 18 13.31 -4.97 2.80
N VAL A 19 12.73 -5.12 3.99
CA VAL A 19 13.46 -5.50 5.20
C VAL A 19 14.05 -6.89 5.05
N ILE A 20 13.25 -7.89 4.68
CA ILE A 20 13.69 -9.28 4.54
C ILE A 20 14.74 -9.42 3.44
N SER A 21 14.54 -8.78 2.28
CA SER A 21 15.50 -8.84 1.18
C SER A 21 16.88 -8.31 1.59
N ARG A 22 16.93 -7.24 2.37
CA ARG A 22 18.17 -6.67 2.88
C ARG A 22 18.78 -7.49 4.01
N TYR A 23 17.95 -7.96 4.92
CA TYR A 23 18.40 -8.80 6.03
C TYR A 23 19.09 -10.06 5.54
N GLU A 24 18.50 -10.73 4.56
CA GLU A 24 19.01 -11.99 4.00
C GLU A 24 19.92 -11.81 2.76
N LEU A 25 20.10 -10.59 2.27
CA LEU A 25 20.83 -10.27 1.02
C LEU A 25 20.27 -11.04 -0.17
N VAL A 26 18.98 -10.89 -0.43
CA VAL A 26 18.26 -11.51 -1.55
C VAL A 26 17.79 -10.42 -2.47
N ASP A 27 17.84 -10.67 -3.79
CA ASP A 27 17.33 -9.75 -4.78
C ASP A 27 15.83 -9.52 -4.59
N ASN A 28 15.43 -8.25 -4.71
CA ASN A 28 14.07 -7.80 -4.60
C ASN A 28 13.55 -7.36 -5.98
N ASP A 29 13.83 -8.16 -6.99
CA ASP A 29 13.24 -7.99 -8.30
C ASP A 29 11.78 -8.50 -8.31
N SER A 30 11.04 -8.15 -9.37
CA SER A 30 9.64 -8.56 -9.52
C SER A 30 9.48 -9.96 -10.10
N THR A 31 10.56 -10.77 -10.17
CA THR A 31 10.49 -12.11 -10.72
C THR A 31 9.74 -13.06 -9.80
N HIS A 32 9.06 -14.03 -10.38
CA HIS A 32 8.34 -15.06 -9.62
C HIS A 32 9.27 -15.83 -8.67
N LYS A 33 10.52 -16.10 -9.09
CA LYS A 33 11.54 -16.81 -8.30
C LYS A 33 11.93 -16.02 -7.05
N SER A 34 12.24 -14.73 -7.19
CA SER A 34 12.55 -13.84 -6.06
C SER A 34 11.38 -13.71 -5.11
N ASN A 35 10.16 -13.53 -5.63
CA ASN A 35 8.96 -13.45 -4.80
C ASN A 35 8.74 -14.73 -3.99
N LYS A 36 8.86 -15.93 -4.60
CA LYS A 36 8.74 -17.19 -3.88
C LYS A 36 9.76 -17.29 -2.76
N LYS A 37 11.04 -17.01 -3.06
CA LYS A 37 12.10 -17.02 -2.05
C LYS A 37 11.84 -16.07 -0.88
N LEU A 38 11.32 -14.89 -1.17
CA LEU A 38 10.99 -13.90 -0.12
C LEU A 38 9.78 -14.34 0.72
N TRP A 39 8.80 -15.03 0.15
CA TRP A 39 7.72 -15.64 0.90
C TRP A 39 8.21 -16.76 1.82
N ASP A 40 9.12 -17.63 1.34
CA ASP A 40 9.73 -18.71 2.13
C ASP A 40 10.52 -18.12 3.32
N LEU A 41 11.28 -17.04 3.08
CA LEU A 41 12.00 -16.32 4.13
C LEU A 41 11.05 -15.62 5.11
N SER A 42 9.99 -14.98 4.63
CA SER A 42 8.98 -14.40 5.50
C SER A 42 8.37 -15.46 6.41
N ASN A 43 8.01 -16.60 5.87
CA ASN A 43 7.49 -17.71 6.66
C ASN A 43 8.51 -18.22 7.70
N LYS A 44 9.78 -18.33 7.33
CA LYS A 44 10.87 -18.74 8.23
C LYS A 44 11.05 -17.79 9.41
N HIS A 45 10.92 -16.47 9.18
CA HIS A 45 11.11 -15.44 10.20
C HIS A 45 9.84 -15.16 11.01
N THR A 46 8.68 -15.63 10.58
CA THR A 46 7.41 -15.42 11.30
C THR A 46 7.38 -16.27 12.57
N PRO A 47 7.33 -15.66 13.77
CA PRO A 47 7.33 -16.40 15.02
C PRO A 47 5.96 -17.05 15.26
N ARG A 48 5.93 -18.09 16.10
CA ARG A 48 4.68 -18.74 16.52
C ARG A 48 4.00 -18.04 17.71
N LYS A 49 4.73 -17.19 18.44
CA LYS A 49 4.24 -16.41 19.59
C LYS A 49 4.47 -14.92 19.33
N ASN A 50 3.67 -14.07 19.97
CA ASN A 50 3.77 -12.61 19.83
C ASN A 50 3.68 -12.14 18.37
N ILE A 51 2.84 -12.81 17.57
CA ILE A 51 2.71 -12.56 16.14
C ILE A 51 2.26 -11.13 15.83
N PHE A 52 1.39 -10.56 16.66
CA PHE A 52 0.94 -9.17 16.51
C PHE A 52 2.12 -8.20 16.59
N SER A 53 2.93 -8.30 17.67
CA SER A 53 4.08 -7.42 17.87
C SER A 53 5.15 -7.59 16.79
N TYR A 54 5.37 -8.82 16.33
CA TYR A 54 6.28 -9.07 15.22
C TYR A 54 5.79 -8.43 13.91
N THR A 55 4.53 -8.66 13.58
CA THR A 55 3.93 -8.15 12.34
C THR A 55 3.94 -6.63 12.29
N GLN A 56 3.53 -5.99 13.39
CA GLN A 56 3.59 -4.54 13.52
C GLN A 56 5.02 -4.03 13.48
N GLY A 57 5.90 -4.62 14.27
CA GLY A 57 7.29 -4.18 14.38
C GLY A 57 8.08 -4.29 13.07
N ILE A 58 7.89 -5.34 12.26
CA ILE A 58 8.60 -5.46 10.97
C ILE A 58 8.06 -4.48 9.92
N MET A 59 6.75 -4.16 9.94
CA MET A 59 6.17 -3.12 9.09
C MET A 59 6.70 -1.75 9.48
N ASP A 60 6.70 -1.42 10.78
CA ASP A 60 7.18 -0.15 11.32
C ASP A 60 8.68 0.02 11.05
N LEU A 61 9.47 -1.03 11.21
CA LEU A 61 10.90 -1.02 10.87
C LEU A 61 11.12 -0.63 9.40
N GLY A 62 10.32 -1.20 8.51
CA GLY A 62 10.37 -0.86 7.09
C GLY A 62 9.95 0.58 6.82
N ALA A 63 8.95 1.08 7.52
CA ALA A 63 8.42 2.43 7.33
C ALA A 63 9.33 3.53 7.91
N THR A 64 9.94 3.29 9.09
CA THR A 64 10.60 4.35 9.89
C THR A 64 12.13 4.28 9.89
N ILE A 65 12.72 3.10 9.74
CA ILE A 65 14.19 2.89 9.87
C ILE A 65 14.79 2.39 8.57
N CYS A 66 14.26 1.29 8.01
CA CYS A 66 14.78 0.66 6.81
C CYS A 66 14.25 1.33 5.53
N HIS A 67 14.49 2.64 5.39
CA HIS A 67 14.00 3.42 4.24
C HIS A 67 14.57 2.93 2.90
N ASN A 68 13.85 3.21 1.83
CA ASN A 68 14.20 2.72 0.49
C ASN A 68 15.59 3.23 0.04
N SER A 69 15.82 4.52 0.05
CA SER A 69 17.04 5.14 -0.47
C SER A 69 18.14 5.35 0.56
N LYS A 70 17.78 5.60 1.83
CA LYS A 70 18.75 5.91 2.90
C LYS A 70 18.31 5.24 4.21
N PRO A 71 18.59 3.95 4.40
CA PRO A 71 18.26 3.26 5.65
C PRO A 71 19.11 3.77 6.80
N ASN A 72 18.50 3.94 7.98
CA ASN A 72 19.18 4.34 9.19
C ASN A 72 19.71 3.12 9.95
N CYS A 73 20.78 2.51 9.42
CA CYS A 73 21.31 1.27 9.97
C CYS A 73 21.90 1.44 11.38
N GLY A 74 22.35 2.65 11.75
CA GLY A 74 22.96 2.92 13.06
C GLY A 74 22.04 2.69 14.25
N ILE A 75 20.73 2.91 14.07
CA ILE A 75 19.71 2.71 15.12
C ILE A 75 18.86 1.45 14.88
N CYS A 76 19.19 0.66 13.85
CA CYS A 76 18.38 -0.48 13.47
C CYS A 76 18.56 -1.65 14.45
N PRO A 77 17.51 -2.17 15.08
CA PRO A 77 17.63 -3.30 16.02
C PRO A 77 18.11 -4.59 15.35
N LEU A 78 17.93 -4.70 14.03
CA LEU A 78 18.38 -5.86 13.25
C LEU A 78 19.81 -5.71 12.70
N GLN A 79 20.51 -4.62 13.00
CA GLN A 79 21.83 -4.27 12.44
C GLN A 79 22.84 -5.43 12.48
N LYS A 80 22.99 -6.05 13.67
CA LYS A 80 24.01 -7.09 13.90
C LYS A 80 23.83 -8.33 13.02
N GLY A 81 22.59 -8.68 12.68
CA GLY A 81 22.27 -9.84 11.84
C GLY A 81 22.03 -9.50 10.38
N CYS A 82 21.99 -8.25 10.02
CA CYS A 82 21.62 -7.81 8.67
C CYS A 82 22.79 -7.91 7.70
N LYS A 83 22.68 -8.77 6.69
CA LYS A 83 23.71 -8.99 5.67
C LYS A 83 24.00 -7.78 4.77
N SER A 84 23.03 -6.86 4.66
CA SER A 84 23.15 -5.61 3.89
C SER A 84 23.39 -4.38 4.77
N ALA A 85 23.65 -4.51 6.08
CA ALA A 85 23.85 -3.37 6.95
C ALA A 85 24.98 -2.46 6.41
N PHE A 86 24.68 -1.13 6.29
CA PHE A 86 25.58 -0.11 5.75
C PHE A 86 26.03 -0.28 4.28
N LYS A 87 25.61 -1.35 3.59
CA LYS A 87 26.00 -1.64 2.20
C LYS A 87 25.02 -1.12 1.16
N VAL A 88 23.86 -0.64 1.60
CA VAL A 88 22.82 -0.13 0.70
C VAL A 88 23.31 1.19 0.08
N LYS A 89 23.71 1.13 -1.18
CA LYS A 89 24.00 2.35 -1.96
C LYS A 89 22.68 3.10 -2.15
N SER A 90 22.69 4.41 -1.91
CA SER A 90 21.58 5.28 -2.25
C SER A 90 21.29 5.13 -3.74
N THR A 91 20.18 4.50 -4.08
CA THR A 91 19.71 4.52 -5.46
C THR A 91 19.35 5.97 -5.78
N LYS A 92 20.00 6.56 -6.80
CA LYS A 92 19.54 7.84 -7.34
C LYS A 92 18.04 7.69 -7.58
N LYS A 93 17.25 8.61 -7.03
CA LYS A 93 15.81 8.69 -7.37
C LYS A 93 15.77 8.77 -8.90
N GLU A 94 15.35 7.70 -9.54
CA GLU A 94 14.83 7.85 -10.89
C GLU A 94 13.74 8.90 -10.79
N THR A 95 13.84 9.92 -11.60
CA THR A 95 12.81 10.95 -11.71
C THR A 95 11.51 10.22 -11.99
N LYS A 96 10.65 10.11 -10.98
CA LYS A 96 9.34 9.50 -11.17
C LYS A 96 8.69 10.25 -12.32
N LYS A 97 8.41 9.56 -13.43
CA LYS A 97 7.51 10.08 -14.44
C LYS A 97 6.29 10.58 -13.67
N GLN A 98 5.98 11.87 -13.84
CA GLN A 98 4.77 12.42 -13.22
C GLN A 98 3.60 11.63 -13.78
N ASN A 99 2.97 10.87 -12.91
CA ASN A 99 1.74 10.20 -13.28
C ASN A 99 0.71 11.28 -13.61
N PRO A 100 -0.03 11.16 -14.70
CA PRO A 100 -1.07 12.13 -15.03
C PRO A 100 -2.08 12.18 -13.89
N THR A 101 -2.33 13.39 -13.39
CA THR A 101 -3.31 13.61 -12.31
C THR A 101 -4.67 13.85 -12.96
N LYS A 102 -5.62 12.94 -12.72
CA LYS A 102 -7.02 13.12 -13.11
C LYS A 102 -7.76 13.78 -11.93
N LYS A 103 -8.33 14.96 -12.15
CA LYS A 103 -9.26 15.59 -11.19
C LYS A 103 -10.65 15.05 -11.48
N ILE A 104 -11.32 14.56 -10.47
CA ILE A 104 -12.69 14.04 -10.55
C ILE A 104 -13.53 14.80 -9.55
N ASN A 105 -14.64 15.36 -10.00
CA ASN A 105 -15.62 16.00 -9.16
C ASN A 105 -16.80 15.05 -8.94
N TYR A 106 -17.31 15.02 -7.73
CA TYR A 106 -18.48 14.23 -7.38
C TYR A 106 -19.60 15.10 -6.85
N ALA A 107 -20.84 14.81 -7.24
CA ALA A 107 -22.02 15.34 -6.59
C ALA A 107 -22.47 14.37 -5.50
N LEU A 108 -22.61 14.85 -4.27
CA LEU A 108 -23.15 14.09 -3.15
C LEU A 108 -24.57 14.59 -2.87
N ALA A 109 -25.58 13.84 -3.33
CA ALA A 109 -26.96 14.11 -3.02
C ALA A 109 -27.36 13.38 -1.72
N ARG A 110 -27.93 14.14 -0.77
CA ARG A 110 -28.41 13.63 0.52
C ARG A 110 -29.88 13.97 0.69
N SER A 111 -30.65 13.01 1.16
CA SER A 111 -32.03 13.22 1.63
C SER A 111 -32.17 12.57 3.01
N ASN A 112 -32.44 13.39 4.03
CA ASN A 112 -32.44 12.97 5.43
C ASN A 112 -31.12 12.23 5.79
N ASP A 113 -31.19 10.96 6.17
CA ASP A 113 -30.03 10.12 6.53
C ASP A 113 -29.57 9.19 5.40
N SER A 114 -30.07 9.41 4.17
CA SER A 114 -29.75 8.60 3.01
C SER A 114 -28.91 9.38 2.01
N PHE A 115 -27.98 8.66 1.34
CA PHE A 115 -27.15 9.22 0.27
C PHE A 115 -27.46 8.51 -1.05
N LEU A 116 -27.49 9.28 -2.14
CA LEU A 116 -27.63 8.72 -3.47
C LEU A 116 -26.26 8.26 -3.97
N LEU A 117 -26.13 6.95 -4.23
CA LEU A 117 -24.94 6.35 -4.77
C LEU A 117 -25.25 5.62 -6.07
N PHE A 118 -24.29 5.57 -6.97
CA PHE A 118 -24.34 4.87 -8.23
C PHE A 118 -23.33 3.74 -8.26
N LYS A 119 -23.71 2.58 -8.76
CA LYS A 119 -22.77 1.49 -8.98
C LYS A 119 -21.94 1.78 -10.22
N LYS A 120 -20.62 1.77 -10.06
CA LYS A 120 -19.68 1.98 -11.17
C LYS A 120 -19.78 0.85 -12.19
N LEU A 121 -19.89 1.24 -13.47
CA LEU A 121 -20.02 0.30 -14.60
C LEU A 121 -18.68 -0.39 -14.89
N GLU A 122 -18.75 -1.43 -15.70
CA GLU A 122 -17.59 -2.12 -16.27
C GLU A 122 -16.66 -1.13 -16.99
N ASP A 123 -15.36 -1.40 -16.99
CA ASP A 123 -14.30 -0.54 -17.55
C ASP A 123 -14.07 0.80 -16.83
N SER A 124 -14.74 1.06 -15.71
CA SER A 124 -14.50 2.25 -14.91
C SER A 124 -13.48 2.00 -13.79
N PHE A 125 -12.79 3.08 -13.39
CA PHE A 125 -11.97 3.03 -12.20
C PHE A 125 -12.86 2.71 -10.98
N TRP A 126 -12.55 1.63 -10.22
CA TRP A 126 -13.37 1.07 -9.13
C TRP A 126 -14.68 0.42 -9.61
N GLU A 127 -14.61 -0.35 -10.69
CA GLU A 127 -15.71 -1.16 -11.19
C GLU A 127 -16.44 -1.92 -10.08
N GLY A 128 -17.75 -1.93 -10.14
CA GLY A 128 -18.63 -2.62 -9.21
C GLY A 128 -18.79 -1.98 -7.85
N LEU A 129 -18.01 -0.93 -7.50
CA LEU A 129 -18.18 -0.19 -6.24
C LEU A 129 -19.26 0.87 -6.35
N TRP A 130 -19.90 1.18 -5.20
CA TRP A 130 -20.84 2.27 -5.08
C TRP A 130 -20.10 3.58 -4.83
N ALA A 131 -20.40 4.62 -5.58
CA ALA A 131 -19.80 5.93 -5.48
C ALA A 131 -20.83 7.03 -5.69
N PRO A 132 -20.58 8.26 -5.20
CA PRO A 132 -21.37 9.42 -5.58
C PRO A 132 -21.34 9.65 -7.09
N LEU A 133 -22.29 10.43 -7.61
CA LEU A 133 -22.32 10.75 -9.05
C LEU A 133 -21.06 11.49 -9.48
N GLU A 134 -20.33 10.92 -10.42
CA GLU A 134 -19.16 11.56 -11.02
C GLU A 134 -19.63 12.65 -12.00
N LEU A 135 -19.19 13.89 -11.74
CA LEU A 135 -19.52 15.02 -12.58
C LEU A 135 -18.56 15.09 -13.77
N ASN A 136 -19.10 15.03 -14.95
CA ASN A 136 -18.33 15.30 -16.15
C ASN A 136 -18.30 16.82 -16.39
N PRO A 137 -17.14 17.48 -16.44
CA PRO A 137 -17.05 18.92 -16.66
C PRO A 137 -17.66 19.36 -17.99
N ASN A 138 -17.81 18.46 -18.94
CA ASN A 138 -18.37 18.72 -20.28
C ASN A 138 -19.85 18.40 -20.41
N HIS A 139 -20.47 17.84 -19.37
CA HIS A 139 -21.93 17.59 -19.36
C HIS A 139 -22.54 18.37 -18.20
N PRO A 140 -23.52 19.23 -18.47
CA PRO A 140 -24.30 19.87 -17.41
C PRO A 140 -25.01 18.80 -16.58
N LEU A 141 -25.20 19.10 -15.29
CA LEU A 141 -25.99 18.23 -14.42
C LEU A 141 -27.39 18.07 -15.03
N PRO A 142 -27.91 16.84 -15.15
CA PRO A 142 -29.21 16.60 -15.81
C PRO A 142 -30.40 17.28 -15.13
N TRP A 143 -30.21 17.83 -13.92
CA TRP A 143 -31.22 18.53 -13.11
C TRP A 143 -30.87 19.98 -12.84
N LYS A 144 -29.93 20.59 -13.58
CA LYS A 144 -29.55 22.00 -13.34
C LYS A 144 -30.71 22.97 -13.57
N ASP A 145 -31.59 22.62 -14.51
CA ASP A 145 -32.76 23.43 -14.83
C ASP A 145 -33.92 23.22 -13.83
N ASP A 146 -33.92 22.15 -13.04
CA ASP A 146 -34.96 21.84 -12.05
C ASP A 146 -34.68 22.47 -10.67
N ILE A 147 -33.44 22.86 -10.38
CA ILE A 147 -33.03 23.45 -9.08
C ILE A 147 -33.36 24.95 -9.01
N GLU A 148 -33.46 25.65 -10.10
CA GLU A 148 -33.79 27.08 -10.11
C GLU A 148 -35.27 27.36 -9.79
N ASN A 149 -36.12 26.32 -9.68
CA ASN A 149 -37.55 26.42 -9.40
C ASN A 149 -37.98 25.81 -8.06
N LEU A 150 -37.06 25.48 -7.15
CA LEU A 150 -37.30 25.08 -5.78
C LEU A 150 -36.78 26.12 -4.79
#